data_a67befc38fdf1a7deb2b43538b90526f
#
_entry.id   a67befc38fdf1a7deb2b43538b90526f
#
_cell.length_a   1.000
_cell.length_b   1.000
_cell.length_c   1.000
_cell.angle_alpha   90.00
_cell.angle_beta   90.00
_cell.angle_gamma   90.00
#
_symmetry.space_group_name_H-M   'P 1'
#
loop_
_entity.id
_entity.type
_entity.pdbx_description
1 polymer ?
#
loop_
_entity_poly.entity_id
_entity_poly.type
_entity_poly.pdbx_seq_one_letter_code
_entity_poly.pdbx_strand_id
1 'polypeptide(L)'
;LALAALLVRVARTDGEYDAQEMVRIDTITTSRYGLDDASASSLRSDAEQLESEAPDTVRFTRAIKDAVAYDDRVGVIEALWQVALADGERSDDEDTVLRLVSSLLGVSDRDSALARQRVTP
;
A
#
# COMPACT_ATOMS: atom_id res chain seq x y z
N LEU A 1 -0.90 4.13 -9.64
CA LEU A 1 -1.66 5.10 -8.83
C LEU A 1 -2.42 4.43 -7.67
N ALA A 2 -3.09 3.32 -7.93
CA ALA A 2 -3.85 2.60 -6.90
C ALA A 2 -2.96 2.10 -5.76
N LEU A 3 -1.82 1.50 -6.08
CA LEU A 3 -0.85 1.05 -5.07
C LEU A 3 -0.35 2.23 -4.24
N ALA A 4 0.07 3.31 -4.89
CA ALA A 4 0.60 4.47 -4.19
C ALA A 4 -0.46 5.08 -3.26
N ALA A 5 -1.71 5.15 -3.69
CA ALA A 5 -2.81 5.68 -2.87
C ALA A 5 -3.08 4.79 -1.64
N LEU A 6 -3.00 3.47 -1.79
CA LEU A 6 -3.13 2.55 -0.64
C LEU A 6 -1.96 2.68 0.33
N LEU A 7 -0.74 2.85 -0.17
CA LEU A 7 0.43 3.08 0.68
C LEU A 7 0.27 4.36 1.50
N VAL A 8 -0.23 5.42 0.89
CA VAL A 8 -0.53 6.68 1.59
C VAL A 8 -1.58 6.45 2.69
N ARG A 9 -2.66 5.70 2.38
CA ARG A 9 -3.71 5.44 3.36
C ARG A 9 -3.19 4.64 4.56
N VAL A 10 -2.40 3.61 4.33
CA VAL A 10 -1.80 2.82 5.41
C VAL A 10 -0.89 3.68 6.28
N ALA A 11 -0.05 4.50 5.66
CA ALA A 11 0.85 5.40 6.40
C ALA A 11 0.07 6.42 7.24
N ARG A 12 -1.01 6.99 6.71
CA ARG A 12 -1.84 7.96 7.43
C ARG A 12 -2.63 7.34 8.58
N THR A 13 -2.91 6.04 8.53
CA THR A 13 -3.63 5.34 9.60
C THR A 13 -2.87 5.41 10.91
N ASP A 14 -1.54 5.42 10.87
CA ASP A 14 -0.70 5.55 12.07
C ASP A 14 -0.62 6.99 12.60
N GLY A 15 -1.18 7.95 11.91
CA GLY A 15 -1.08 9.36 12.26
C GLY A 15 0.28 9.98 11.97
N GLU A 16 1.19 9.23 11.34
CA GLU A 16 2.58 9.63 11.11
C GLU A 16 2.94 9.60 9.63
N TYR A 17 2.25 10.40 8.83
CA TYR A 17 2.62 10.54 7.43
C TYR A 17 3.68 11.64 7.31
N ASP A 18 4.93 11.29 7.59
CA ASP A 18 6.06 12.20 7.60
C ASP A 18 6.96 12.04 6.37
N ALA A 19 8.07 12.79 6.35
CA ALA A 19 9.02 12.76 5.24
C ALA A 19 9.64 11.38 5.02
N GLN A 20 9.86 10.59 6.08
CA GLN A 20 10.42 9.23 5.98
C GLN A 20 9.43 8.29 5.30
N GLU A 21 8.15 8.40 5.61
CA GLU A 21 7.11 7.62 4.96
C GLU A 21 6.99 7.97 3.48
N MET A 22 7.08 9.26 3.14
CA MET A 22 7.08 9.71 1.75
C MET A 22 8.25 9.12 0.97
N VAL A 23 9.45 9.11 1.55
CA VAL A 23 10.65 8.50 0.93
C VAL A 23 10.46 7.01 0.72
N ARG A 24 9.88 6.30 1.68
CA ARG A 24 9.59 4.86 1.53
C ARG A 24 8.64 4.58 0.39
N ILE A 25 7.56 5.34 0.30
CA ILE A 25 6.60 5.17 -0.79
C ILE A 25 7.28 5.42 -2.13
N ASP A 26 8.08 6.47 -2.25
CA ASP A 26 8.82 6.79 -3.47
C ASP A 26 9.81 5.67 -3.82
N THR A 27 10.50 5.11 -2.84
CA THR A 27 11.45 4.01 -3.05
C THR A 27 10.73 2.77 -3.58
N ILE A 28 9.58 2.42 -3.03
CA ILE A 28 8.81 1.24 -3.45
C ILE A 28 8.26 1.43 -4.85
N THR A 29 7.66 2.57 -5.15
CA THR A 29 7.10 2.83 -6.47
C THR A 29 8.20 2.95 -7.55
N THR A 30 9.33 3.54 -7.21
CA THR A 30 10.51 3.59 -8.09
C THR A 30 10.99 2.18 -8.43
N SER A 31 11.13 1.32 -7.43
CA SER A 31 11.58 -0.06 -7.61
C SER A 31 10.58 -0.90 -8.42
N ARG A 32 9.28 -0.78 -8.13
CA ARG A 32 8.25 -1.60 -8.79
C ARG A 32 7.97 -1.18 -10.23
N TYR A 33 7.98 0.12 -10.49
CA TYR A 33 7.56 0.65 -11.80
C TYR A 33 8.69 1.22 -12.63
N GLY A 34 9.93 1.17 -12.12
CA GLY A 34 11.08 1.70 -12.84
C GLY A 34 11.01 3.21 -13.05
N LEU A 35 10.49 3.95 -12.09
CA LEU A 35 10.33 5.41 -12.19
C LEU A 35 11.62 6.12 -11.79
N ASP A 36 11.82 7.34 -12.33
CA ASP A 36 12.82 8.26 -11.80
C ASP A 36 12.24 9.00 -10.58
N ASP A 37 13.09 9.77 -9.90
CA ASP A 37 12.69 10.47 -8.67
C ASP A 37 11.56 11.48 -8.91
N ALA A 38 11.59 12.20 -10.02
CA ALA A 38 10.57 13.18 -10.36
C ALA A 38 9.22 12.51 -10.62
N SER A 39 9.23 11.40 -11.37
CA SER A 39 8.01 10.64 -11.68
C SER A 39 7.42 10.00 -10.42
N ALA A 40 8.26 9.47 -9.54
CA ALA A 40 7.82 8.88 -8.27
C ALA A 40 7.17 9.95 -7.37
N SER A 41 7.78 11.11 -7.26
CA SER A 41 7.24 12.24 -6.47
C SER A 41 5.90 12.71 -7.04
N SER A 42 5.77 12.82 -8.35
CA SER A 42 4.51 13.19 -9.02
C SER A 42 3.42 12.15 -8.76
N LEU A 43 3.76 10.87 -8.88
CA LEU A 43 2.82 9.77 -8.60
C LEU A 43 2.35 9.82 -7.15
N ARG A 44 3.25 10.03 -6.19
CA ARG A 44 2.89 10.14 -4.79
C ARG A 44 1.96 11.33 -4.54
N SER A 45 2.23 12.48 -5.16
CA SER A 45 1.40 13.67 -5.04
C SER A 45 -0.03 13.41 -5.53
N ASP A 46 -0.17 12.75 -6.68
CA ASP A 46 -1.48 12.36 -7.23
C ASP A 46 -2.18 11.35 -6.31
N ALA A 47 -1.41 10.42 -5.74
CA ALA A 47 -1.93 9.42 -4.81
C ALA A 47 -2.41 10.05 -3.50
N GLU A 48 -1.70 11.04 -2.98
CA GLU A 48 -2.11 11.78 -1.78
C GLU A 48 -3.45 12.47 -2.00
N GLN A 49 -3.63 13.08 -3.17
CA GLN A 49 -4.87 13.73 -3.53
C GLN A 49 -6.02 12.72 -3.66
N LEU A 50 -5.79 11.65 -4.39
CA LEU A 50 -6.80 10.59 -4.57
C LEU A 50 -7.24 10.01 -3.23
N GLU A 51 -6.28 9.71 -2.35
CA GLU A 51 -6.57 9.16 -1.03
C GLU A 51 -7.36 10.14 -0.16
N SER A 52 -7.00 11.42 -0.19
CA SER A 52 -7.70 12.44 0.60
C SER A 52 -9.16 12.66 0.15
N GLU A 53 -9.46 12.40 -1.11
CA GLU A 53 -10.81 12.52 -1.67
C GLU A 53 -11.66 11.26 -1.45
N ALA A 54 -11.03 10.14 -1.09
CA ALA A 54 -11.74 8.88 -0.89
C ALA A 54 -12.56 8.93 0.42
N PRO A 55 -13.87 8.67 0.36
CA PRO A 55 -14.75 8.86 1.53
C PRO A 55 -14.48 7.85 2.65
N ASP A 56 -14.11 6.61 2.32
CA ASP A 56 -13.80 5.59 3.30
C ASP A 56 -12.98 4.46 2.68
N THR A 57 -12.38 3.63 3.54
CA THR A 57 -11.51 2.53 3.10
C THR A 57 -12.29 1.47 2.31
N VAL A 58 -13.55 1.20 2.68
CA VAL A 58 -14.35 0.17 2.00
C VAL A 58 -14.63 0.57 0.55
N ARG A 59 -15.08 1.78 0.30
CA ARG A 59 -15.33 2.27 -1.06
C ARG A 59 -14.06 2.36 -1.89
N PHE A 60 -12.98 2.82 -1.25
CA PHE A 60 -11.68 2.96 -1.89
C PHE A 60 -11.15 1.60 -2.38
N THR A 61 -11.16 0.60 -1.52
CA THR A 61 -10.69 -0.75 -1.86
C THR A 61 -11.63 -1.45 -2.84
N ARG A 62 -12.93 -1.19 -2.78
CA ARG A 62 -13.88 -1.73 -3.76
C ARG A 62 -13.57 -1.22 -5.16
N ALA A 63 -13.29 0.07 -5.31
CA ALA A 63 -12.92 0.66 -6.59
C ALA A 63 -11.66 0.00 -7.16
N ILE A 64 -10.67 -0.27 -6.32
CA ILE A 64 -9.44 -0.96 -6.72
C ILE A 64 -9.75 -2.42 -7.11
N LYS A 65 -10.56 -3.12 -6.33
CA LYS A 65 -10.94 -4.50 -6.60
C LYS A 65 -11.62 -4.65 -7.96
N ASP A 66 -12.49 -3.70 -8.31
CA ASP A 66 -13.22 -3.72 -9.57
C ASP A 66 -12.32 -3.38 -10.77
N ALA A 67 -11.28 -2.58 -10.56
CA ALA A 67 -10.40 -2.08 -11.61
C ALA A 67 -9.13 -2.91 -11.83
N VAL A 68 -8.74 -3.72 -10.85
CA VAL A 68 -7.43 -4.40 -10.83
C VAL A 68 -7.60 -5.91 -10.76
N ALA A 69 -6.91 -6.65 -11.64
CA ALA A 69 -6.94 -8.11 -11.65
C ALA A 69 -6.38 -8.71 -10.35
N TYR A 70 -6.83 -9.93 -10.01
CA TYR A 70 -6.48 -10.60 -8.74
C TYR A 70 -4.97 -10.66 -8.50
N ASP A 71 -4.18 -11.10 -9.49
CA ASP A 71 -2.73 -11.23 -9.34
C ASP A 71 -2.07 -9.89 -9.04
N ASP A 72 -2.58 -8.83 -9.65
CA ASP A 72 -2.08 -7.48 -9.39
C ASP A 72 -2.49 -6.99 -8.00
N ARG A 73 -3.66 -7.41 -7.51
CA ARG A 73 -4.09 -7.12 -6.13
C ARG A 73 -3.20 -7.83 -5.11
N VAL A 74 -2.79 -9.06 -5.37
CA VAL A 74 -1.81 -9.77 -4.54
C VAL A 74 -0.48 -9.00 -4.51
N GLY A 75 -0.04 -8.47 -5.65
CA GLY A 75 1.14 -7.62 -5.74
C GLY A 75 1.03 -6.35 -4.90
N VAL A 76 -0.16 -5.74 -4.85
CA VAL A 76 -0.43 -4.59 -3.98
C VAL A 76 -0.25 -4.98 -2.51
N ILE A 77 -0.79 -6.11 -2.08
CA ILE A 77 -0.65 -6.60 -0.69
C ILE A 77 0.83 -6.89 -0.37
N GLU A 78 1.56 -7.47 -1.30
CA GLU A 78 3.00 -7.70 -1.14
C GLU A 78 3.75 -6.38 -0.89
N ALA A 79 3.45 -5.34 -1.65
CA ALA A 79 4.05 -4.02 -1.46
C ALA A 79 3.69 -3.40 -0.12
N LEU A 80 2.44 -3.57 0.34
CA LEU A 80 2.01 -3.11 1.66
C LEU A 80 2.76 -3.81 2.78
N TRP A 81 2.97 -5.12 2.68
CA TRP A 81 3.81 -5.85 3.63
C TRP A 81 5.25 -5.35 3.63
N GLN A 82 5.78 -5.03 2.45
CA GLN A 82 7.12 -4.49 2.31
C GLN A 82 7.28 -3.17 3.08
N VAL A 83 6.30 -2.27 3.00
CA VAL A 83 6.29 -1.03 3.78
C VAL A 83 6.22 -1.33 5.28
N ALA A 84 5.30 -2.19 5.69
CA ALA A 84 5.07 -2.50 7.09
C ALA A 84 6.30 -3.14 7.75
N LEU A 85 7.02 -4.00 7.02
CA LEU A 85 8.20 -4.70 7.54
C LEU A 85 9.48 -3.86 7.49
N ALA A 86 9.49 -2.77 6.72
CA ALA A 86 10.67 -1.92 6.56
C ALA A 86 11.07 -1.20 7.85
N ASP A 87 10.13 -0.97 8.78
CA ASP A 87 10.37 -0.29 10.04
C ASP A 87 11.04 -1.15 11.10
N GLY A 88 11.07 -2.46 10.91
CA GLY A 88 11.56 -3.39 11.94
C GLY A 88 10.66 -3.51 13.16
N GLU A 89 9.73 -2.59 13.35
CA GLU A 89 8.71 -2.62 14.41
C GLU A 89 7.34 -2.65 13.78
N ARG A 90 6.59 -3.73 14.03
CA ARG A 90 5.19 -3.81 13.62
C ARG A 90 4.30 -3.41 14.77
N SER A 91 3.40 -2.48 14.53
CA SER A 91 2.31 -2.22 15.45
C SER A 91 1.16 -3.19 15.15
N ASP A 92 0.38 -3.53 16.18
CA ASP A 92 -0.85 -4.30 16.01
C ASP A 92 -1.82 -3.58 15.09
N ASP A 93 -1.81 -2.26 15.09
CA ASP A 93 -2.65 -1.42 14.23
C ASP A 93 -2.32 -1.60 12.75
N GLU A 94 -1.03 -1.67 12.40
CA GLU A 94 -0.59 -1.94 11.02
C GLU A 94 -1.04 -3.33 10.56
N ASP A 95 -0.87 -4.35 11.39
CA ASP A 95 -1.32 -5.71 11.08
C ASP A 95 -2.83 -5.77 10.87
N THR A 96 -3.60 -5.07 11.70
CA THR A 96 -5.05 -5.00 11.59
C THR A 96 -5.47 -4.34 10.28
N VAL A 97 -4.84 -3.22 9.91
CA VAL A 97 -5.12 -2.53 8.65
C VAL A 97 -4.78 -3.41 7.46
N LEU A 98 -3.63 -4.09 7.47
CA LEU A 98 -3.24 -4.98 6.39
C LEU A 98 -4.21 -6.15 6.21
N ARG A 99 -4.70 -6.74 7.28
CA ARG A 99 -5.72 -7.80 7.23
C ARG A 99 -7.03 -7.28 6.66
N LEU A 100 -7.45 -6.10 7.11
CA LEU A 100 -8.66 -5.48 6.61
C LEU A 100 -8.56 -5.18 5.11
N VAL A 101 -7.46 -4.56 4.68
CA VAL A 101 -7.23 -4.23 3.27
C VAL A 101 -7.18 -5.49 2.41
N SER A 102 -6.49 -6.54 2.86
CA SER A 102 -6.44 -7.83 2.15
C SER A 102 -7.84 -8.40 1.95
N SER A 103 -8.64 -8.41 3.01
CA SER A 103 -10.03 -8.89 2.95
C SER A 103 -10.87 -8.05 1.99
N LEU A 104 -10.78 -6.73 2.07
CA LEU A 104 -11.54 -5.82 1.22
C LEU A 104 -11.14 -5.92 -0.25
N LEU A 105 -9.87 -6.21 -0.54
CA LEU A 105 -9.38 -6.44 -1.90
C LEU A 105 -9.69 -7.86 -2.40
N GLY A 106 -10.27 -8.70 -1.57
CA GLY A 106 -10.59 -10.07 -1.95
C GLY A 106 -9.38 -10.97 -2.07
N VAL A 107 -8.27 -10.63 -1.40
CA VAL A 107 -7.06 -11.45 -1.36
C VAL A 107 -7.18 -12.42 -0.19
N SER A 108 -6.97 -13.72 -0.45
CA SER A 108 -7.10 -14.76 0.58
C SER A 108 -6.01 -14.60 1.65
N ASP A 109 -6.28 -15.10 2.85
CA ASP A 109 -5.31 -15.12 3.93
C ASP A 109 -4.05 -15.88 3.54
N ARG A 110 -4.20 -16.97 2.79
CA ARG A 110 -3.07 -17.76 2.28
C ARG A 110 -2.19 -16.93 1.35
N ASP A 111 -2.80 -16.24 0.38
CA ASP A 111 -2.06 -15.43 -0.59
C ASP A 111 -1.41 -14.22 0.06
N SER A 112 -2.07 -13.62 1.04
CA SER A 112 -1.49 -12.54 1.84
C SER A 112 -0.29 -13.03 2.66
N ALA A 113 -0.39 -14.20 3.28
CA ALA A 113 0.72 -14.79 4.04
C ALA A 113 1.91 -15.13 3.12
N LEU A 114 1.65 -15.66 1.93
CA LEU A 114 2.69 -15.93 0.94
C LEU A 114 3.36 -14.63 0.45
N ALA A 115 2.57 -13.59 0.24
CA ALA A 115 3.10 -12.27 -0.14
C ALA A 115 4.03 -11.72 0.94
N ARG A 116 3.64 -11.85 2.21
CA ARG A 116 4.49 -11.46 3.35
C ARG A 116 5.80 -12.22 3.35
N GLN A 117 5.76 -13.54 3.13
CA GLN A 117 6.96 -14.37 3.11
C GLN A 117 7.92 -13.95 2.00
N ARG A 118 7.42 -13.57 0.83
CA ARG A 118 8.26 -13.14 -0.29
C ARG A 118 9.05 -11.86 0.01
N VAL A 119 8.55 -11.00 0.88
CA VAL A 119 9.20 -9.72 1.24
C VAL A 119 9.91 -9.77 2.60
N THR A 120 9.79 -10.87 3.33
CA THR A 120 10.51 -11.07 4.60
C THR A 120 11.94 -11.50 4.29
N PRO A 121 12.96 -10.78 4.82
CA PRO A 121 14.36 -11.14 4.60
C PRO A 121 14.70 -12.48 5.21
#